data_52cce13f5486a33fb9b39f6ae27484d6
#
_entry.id   52cce13f5486a33fb9b39f6ae27484d6
#
_cell.length_a   1.000
_cell.length_b   1.000
_cell.length_c   1.000
_cell.angle_alpha   90.00
_cell.angle_beta   90.00
_cell.angle_gamma   90.00
#
_symmetry.space_group_name_H-M   'P 1'
#
loop_
_entity.id
_entity.type
_entity.pdbx_description
1 polymer ?
#
loop_
_entity_poly.entity_id
_entity_poly.type
_entity_poly.pdbx_seq_one_letter_code
_entity_poly.pdbx_strand_id
1 'polypeptide(L)'
;MPYLPEKVYADMRRLTMFRDQLNEDRMRNINRLHREMKIYFPEYKDAFGKTDGLFCLEVLRIAPFPEDLLKLGEDGIRQIWREAKLRGRGYSRAGEIIKYASESVGLKDGTEAGKTVTRWFAEKIMELDKKLSETEGELMQKCRQ
;
A
#
# COMPACT_ATOMS: atom_id res chain seq x y z
N MET A 1 -8.63 10.51 -37.35
CA MET A 1 -7.86 10.70 -36.13
C MET A 1 -7.89 12.16 -35.70
N PRO A 2 -8.33 12.45 -34.49
CA PRO A 2 -8.36 13.85 -34.09
C PRO A 2 -6.93 14.40 -33.98
N TYR A 3 -6.75 15.57 -34.55
CA TYR A 3 -5.48 16.28 -34.48
C TYR A 3 -5.33 16.94 -33.11
N LEU A 4 -4.26 16.61 -32.39
CA LEU A 4 -3.94 17.25 -31.12
C LEU A 4 -2.84 18.31 -31.34
N PRO A 5 -2.98 19.50 -30.69
CA PRO A 5 -1.91 20.50 -30.77
C PRO A 5 -0.57 19.91 -30.27
N GLU A 6 0.50 20.33 -30.87
CA GLU A 6 1.85 19.88 -30.52
C GLU A 6 2.16 20.06 -29.04
N LYS A 7 1.69 21.17 -28.47
CA LYS A 7 1.84 21.46 -27.02
C LYS A 7 1.17 20.39 -26.16
N VAL A 8 -0.03 19.94 -26.56
CA VAL A 8 -0.75 18.90 -25.84
C VAL A 8 -0.01 17.57 -25.90
N TYR A 9 0.57 17.23 -27.05
CA TYR A 9 1.39 16.03 -27.18
C TYR A 9 2.62 16.06 -26.27
N ALA A 10 3.29 17.23 -26.19
CA ALA A 10 4.45 17.40 -25.33
C ALA A 10 4.07 17.21 -23.85
N ASP A 11 2.95 17.78 -23.44
CA ASP A 11 2.44 17.62 -22.06
C ASP A 11 2.08 16.16 -21.76
N MET A 12 1.39 15.50 -22.67
CA MET A 12 1.02 14.09 -22.51
C MET A 12 2.24 13.18 -22.39
N ARG A 13 3.27 13.46 -23.19
CA ARG A 13 4.52 12.70 -23.15
C ARG A 13 5.21 12.85 -21.80
N ARG A 14 5.28 14.07 -21.29
CA ARG A 14 5.86 14.35 -19.98
C ARG A 14 5.11 13.63 -18.86
N LEU A 15 3.79 13.71 -18.88
CA LEU A 15 2.95 13.05 -17.86
C LEU A 15 3.08 11.53 -17.93
N THR A 16 3.18 10.96 -19.12
CA THR A 16 3.38 9.53 -19.30
C THR A 16 4.71 9.08 -18.72
N MET A 17 5.78 9.82 -18.99
CA MET A 17 7.10 9.54 -18.40
C MET A 17 7.08 9.65 -16.89
N PHE A 18 6.41 10.64 -16.35
CA PHE A 18 6.26 10.83 -14.91
C PHE A 18 5.49 9.66 -14.29
N ARG A 19 4.38 9.24 -14.93
CA ARG A 19 3.61 8.07 -14.47
C ARG A 19 4.49 6.82 -14.40
N ASP A 20 5.31 6.60 -15.41
CA ASP A 20 6.21 5.45 -15.46
C ASP A 20 7.24 5.50 -14.32
N GLN A 21 7.77 6.69 -14.01
CA GLN A 21 8.68 6.89 -12.87
C GLN A 21 7.99 6.60 -11.53
N LEU A 22 6.75 7.06 -11.38
CA LEU A 22 5.97 6.81 -10.17
C LEU A 22 5.71 5.32 -9.98
N ASN A 23 5.41 4.60 -11.06
CA ASN A 23 5.20 3.15 -11.01
C ASN A 23 6.48 2.41 -10.61
N GLU A 24 7.63 2.83 -11.13
CA GLU A 24 8.91 2.26 -10.75
C GLU A 24 9.22 2.49 -9.26
N ASP A 25 8.99 3.71 -8.78
CA ASP A 25 9.20 4.06 -7.38
C ASP A 25 8.26 3.26 -6.47
N ARG A 26 7.02 3.10 -6.88
CA ARG A 26 6.05 2.28 -6.16
C ARG A 26 6.54 0.84 -6.03
N MET A 27 7.00 0.25 -7.11
CA MET A 27 7.49 -1.13 -7.11
C MET A 27 8.71 -1.29 -6.21
N ARG A 28 9.64 -0.34 -6.23
CA ARG A 28 10.81 -0.34 -5.35
C ARG A 28 10.40 -0.31 -3.88
N ASN A 29 9.45 0.54 -3.53
CA ASN A 29 8.98 0.67 -2.15
C ASN A 29 8.20 -0.57 -1.70
N ILE A 30 7.42 -1.17 -2.58
CA ILE A 30 6.74 -2.44 -2.29
C ILE A 30 7.77 -3.53 -2.00
N ASN A 31 8.82 -3.64 -2.81
CA ASN A 31 9.86 -4.65 -2.61
C ASN A 31 10.63 -4.42 -1.30
N ARG A 32 10.86 -3.16 -0.93
CA ARG A 32 11.50 -2.82 0.35
C ARG A 32 10.60 -3.15 1.52
N LEU A 33 9.32 -2.87 1.41
CA LEU A 33 8.33 -3.24 2.42
C LEU A 33 8.29 -4.76 2.60
N HIS A 34 8.27 -5.52 1.51
CA HIS A 34 8.28 -6.98 1.57
C HIS A 34 9.52 -7.52 2.29
N ARG A 35 10.68 -6.91 2.07
CA ARG A 35 11.92 -7.31 2.77
C ARG A 35 11.82 -7.09 4.28
N GLU A 36 11.28 -5.94 4.69
CA GLU A 36 11.06 -5.65 6.12
C GLU A 36 10.08 -6.65 6.72
N MET A 37 8.98 -6.93 6.04
CA MET A 37 7.95 -7.83 6.54
C MET A 37 8.45 -9.28 6.64
N LYS A 38 9.35 -9.71 5.78
CA LYS A 38 9.97 -11.04 5.89
C LYS A 38 10.73 -11.23 7.19
N ILE A 39 11.28 -10.14 7.72
CA ILE A 39 12.03 -10.17 8.99
C ILE A 39 11.08 -10.26 10.18
N TYR A 40 10.05 -9.42 10.23
CA TYR A 40 9.23 -9.21 11.41
C TYR A 40 7.88 -9.93 11.37
N PHE A 41 7.34 -10.15 10.19
CA PHE A 41 6.06 -10.84 10.00
C PHE A 41 6.05 -11.58 8.68
N PRO A 42 6.82 -12.69 8.58
CA PRO A 42 6.94 -13.40 7.29
C PRO A 42 5.62 -13.97 6.78
N GLU A 43 4.63 -14.18 7.64
CA GLU A 43 3.33 -14.73 7.28
C GLU A 43 2.34 -13.69 6.76
N TYR A 44 2.75 -12.42 6.63
CA TYR A 44 1.79 -11.36 6.29
C TYR A 44 1.13 -11.51 4.92
N LYS A 45 1.81 -12.13 3.96
CA LYS A 45 1.22 -12.39 2.65
C LYS A 45 0.03 -13.33 2.74
N ASP A 46 0.16 -14.37 3.55
CA ASP A 46 -0.92 -15.32 3.78
C ASP A 46 -2.06 -14.69 4.58
N ALA A 47 -1.72 -13.83 5.54
CA ALA A 47 -2.70 -13.15 6.38
C ALA A 47 -3.53 -12.14 5.59
N PHE A 48 -2.89 -11.32 4.76
CA PHE A 48 -3.57 -10.24 4.02
C PHE A 48 -4.02 -10.64 2.62
N GLY A 49 -3.33 -11.59 1.99
CA GLY A 49 -3.58 -11.96 0.60
C GLY A 49 -2.98 -10.94 -0.35
N LYS A 50 -3.65 -9.82 -0.55
CA LYS A 50 -3.15 -8.74 -1.39
C LYS A 50 -2.35 -7.75 -0.55
N THR A 51 -1.02 -7.76 -0.72
CA THR A 51 -0.09 -7.01 0.14
C THR A 51 0.19 -5.58 -0.33
N ASP A 52 -0.16 -5.25 -1.56
CA ASP A 52 0.02 -3.90 -2.11
C ASP A 52 -1.29 -3.11 -2.19
N GLY A 53 -2.37 -3.65 -1.66
CA GLY A 53 -3.67 -3.01 -1.65
C GLY A 53 -3.82 -2.03 -0.49
N LEU A 54 -4.80 -1.14 -0.60
CA LEU A 54 -5.03 -0.09 0.39
C LEU A 54 -5.29 -0.64 1.79
N PHE A 55 -6.04 -1.75 1.91
CA PHE A 55 -6.33 -2.34 3.21
C PHE A 55 -5.04 -2.76 3.94
N CYS A 56 -4.18 -3.51 3.27
CA CYS A 56 -2.91 -3.95 3.85
C CYS A 56 -2.05 -2.76 4.26
N LEU A 57 -1.93 -1.76 3.38
CA LEU A 57 -1.12 -0.58 3.64
C LEU A 57 -1.65 0.23 4.82
N GLU A 58 -2.98 0.39 4.93
CA GLU A 58 -3.60 1.09 6.06
C GLU A 58 -3.36 0.34 7.38
N VAL A 59 -3.50 -0.97 7.37
CA VAL A 59 -3.25 -1.78 8.57
C VAL A 59 -1.78 -1.70 8.97
N LEU A 60 -0.86 -1.80 8.01
CA LEU A 60 0.59 -1.71 8.31
C LEU A 60 0.99 -0.33 8.81
N ARG A 61 0.32 0.72 8.37
CA ARG A 61 0.57 2.06 8.86
C ARG A 61 0.19 2.20 10.34
N ILE A 62 -0.88 1.55 10.75
CA ILE A 62 -1.42 1.64 12.12
C ILE A 62 -0.81 0.57 13.01
N ALA A 63 -0.75 -0.68 12.53
CA ALA A 63 -0.30 -1.84 13.29
C ALA A 63 0.64 -2.69 12.43
N PRO A 64 1.92 -2.31 12.31
CA PRO A 64 2.82 -2.94 11.35
C PRO A 64 3.24 -4.37 11.69
N PHE A 65 3.28 -4.76 12.97
CA PHE A 65 3.84 -6.04 13.38
C PHE A 65 2.82 -6.89 14.15
N PRO A 66 3.09 -8.20 14.29
CA PRO A 66 2.16 -9.11 14.97
C PRO A 66 1.69 -8.64 16.34
N GLU A 67 2.57 -8.12 17.17
CA GLU A 67 2.18 -7.65 18.52
C GLU A 67 1.19 -6.50 18.45
N ASP A 68 1.36 -5.59 17.49
CA ASP A 68 0.46 -4.46 17.28
C ASP A 68 -0.91 -4.93 16.79
N LEU A 69 -0.90 -5.91 15.88
CA LEU A 69 -2.13 -6.52 15.36
C LEU A 69 -2.92 -7.21 16.47
N LEU A 70 -2.23 -7.91 17.36
CA LEU A 70 -2.87 -8.58 18.50
C LEU A 70 -3.49 -7.58 19.48
N LYS A 71 -2.82 -6.45 19.71
CA LYS A 71 -3.36 -5.37 20.55
C LYS A 71 -4.57 -4.71 19.90
N LEU A 72 -4.55 -4.54 18.60
CA LEU A 72 -5.64 -3.95 17.83
C LEU A 72 -6.88 -4.85 17.83
N GLY A 73 -6.66 -6.16 17.67
CA GLY A 73 -7.72 -7.16 17.65
C GLY A 73 -8.54 -7.15 16.36
N GLU A 74 -9.42 -8.13 16.23
CA GLU A 74 -10.28 -8.25 15.03
C GLU A 74 -11.16 -7.02 14.84
N ASP A 75 -11.73 -6.50 15.91
CA ASP A 75 -12.62 -5.33 15.85
C ASP A 75 -11.87 -4.09 15.40
N GLY A 76 -10.63 -3.91 15.88
CA GLY A 76 -9.79 -2.80 15.44
C GLY A 76 -9.44 -2.87 13.96
N ILE A 77 -9.15 -4.08 13.45
CA ILE A 77 -8.85 -4.30 12.04
C ILE A 77 -10.10 -4.01 11.19
N ARG A 78 -11.26 -4.47 11.62
CA ARG A 78 -12.53 -4.21 10.94
C ARG A 78 -12.84 -2.72 10.92
N GLN A 79 -12.52 -2.00 11.99
CA GLN A 79 -12.70 -0.56 12.09
C GLN A 79 -11.84 0.17 11.05
N ILE A 80 -10.59 -0.25 10.84
CA ILE A 80 -9.73 0.30 9.79
C ILE A 80 -10.37 0.12 8.42
N TRP A 81 -10.89 -1.09 8.16
CA TRP A 81 -11.57 -1.40 6.90
C TRP A 81 -12.77 -0.47 6.66
N ARG A 82 -13.57 -0.23 7.70
CA ARG A 82 -14.74 0.66 7.62
C ARG A 82 -14.35 2.11 7.37
N GLU A 83 -13.38 2.62 8.12
CA GLU A 83 -12.93 4.02 8.00
C GLU A 83 -12.31 4.32 6.64
N ALA A 84 -11.61 3.36 6.07
CA ALA A 84 -11.05 3.49 4.72
C ALA A 84 -12.09 3.32 3.61
N LYS A 85 -13.34 2.98 3.96
CA LYS A 85 -14.46 2.78 3.02
C LYS A 85 -14.13 1.75 1.94
N LEU A 86 -13.44 0.70 2.34
CA LEU A 86 -12.99 -0.33 1.43
C LEU A 86 -14.10 -1.34 1.09
N ARG A 87 -13.92 -2.01 -0.05
CA ARG A 87 -14.80 -3.08 -0.50
C ARG A 87 -14.02 -4.39 -0.59
N GLY A 88 -14.72 -5.51 -0.57
CA GLY A 88 -14.12 -6.82 -0.73
C GLY A 88 -13.94 -7.56 0.57
N ARG A 89 -12.97 -8.48 0.60
CA ARG A 89 -12.83 -9.48 1.66
C ARG A 89 -12.05 -9.03 2.90
N GLY A 90 -11.58 -7.80 2.93
CA GLY A 90 -10.79 -7.29 4.06
C GLY A 90 -11.49 -7.42 5.40
N TYR A 91 -12.80 -7.17 5.43
CA TYR A 91 -13.61 -7.28 6.64
C TYR A 91 -13.60 -8.72 7.18
N SER A 92 -13.80 -9.70 6.33
CA SER A 92 -13.84 -11.10 6.73
C SER A 92 -12.46 -11.69 7.03
N ARG A 93 -11.39 -11.04 6.60
CA ARG A 93 -10.02 -11.47 6.84
C ARG A 93 -9.48 -11.12 8.23
N ALA A 94 -10.19 -10.31 9.00
CA ALA A 94 -9.69 -9.88 10.32
C ALA A 94 -9.31 -11.05 11.22
N GLY A 95 -10.13 -12.10 11.25
CA GLY A 95 -9.85 -13.30 12.04
C GLY A 95 -8.59 -14.03 11.58
N GLU A 96 -8.39 -14.16 10.26
CA GLU A 96 -7.19 -14.79 9.71
C GLU A 96 -5.93 -13.99 10.03
N ILE A 97 -6.02 -12.66 9.92
CA ILE A 97 -4.90 -11.77 10.23
C ILE A 97 -4.46 -11.97 11.69
N ILE A 98 -5.40 -11.99 12.61
CA ILE A 98 -5.10 -12.21 14.04
C ILE A 98 -4.51 -13.61 14.27
N LYS A 99 -5.04 -14.62 13.59
CA LYS A 99 -4.53 -15.99 13.69
C LYS A 99 -3.05 -16.05 13.27
N TYR A 100 -2.72 -15.50 12.10
CA TYR A 100 -1.34 -15.49 11.61
C TYR A 100 -0.43 -14.65 12.52
N ALA A 101 -0.93 -13.53 13.05
CA ALA A 101 -0.17 -12.70 13.96
C ALA A 101 0.16 -13.45 15.26
N SER A 102 -0.78 -14.24 15.80
CA SER A 102 -0.57 -15.00 17.02
C SER A 102 0.44 -16.15 16.83
N GLU A 103 0.56 -16.68 15.63
CA GLU A 103 1.43 -17.80 15.29
C GLU A 103 2.76 -17.36 14.64
N SER A 104 3.00 -16.07 14.51
CA SER A 104 4.17 -15.55 13.78
C SER A 104 5.49 -15.95 14.44
N VAL A 105 6.43 -16.35 13.58
CA VAL A 105 7.81 -16.71 13.98
C VAL A 105 8.81 -15.60 13.66
N GLY A 106 8.31 -14.40 13.33
CA GLY A 106 9.17 -13.27 12.98
C GLY A 106 10.05 -12.80 14.12
N LEU A 107 11.10 -12.05 13.76
CA LEU A 107 12.05 -11.49 14.72
C LEU A 107 11.36 -10.53 15.67
N LYS A 108 11.72 -10.61 16.95
CA LYS A 108 11.16 -9.73 18.00
C LYS A 108 12.08 -8.57 18.34
N ASP A 109 13.38 -8.71 18.07
CA ASP A 109 14.37 -7.67 18.38
C ASP A 109 14.35 -6.60 17.28
N GLY A 110 14.61 -5.36 17.66
CA GLY A 110 14.68 -4.24 16.74
C GLY A 110 13.34 -3.81 16.19
N THR A 111 12.25 -4.19 16.86
CA THR A 111 10.89 -3.93 16.35
C THR A 111 10.53 -2.45 16.31
N GLU A 112 11.03 -1.63 17.23
CA GLU A 112 10.70 -0.20 17.23
C GLU A 112 11.24 0.51 15.97
N ALA A 113 12.49 0.27 15.63
CA ALA A 113 13.07 0.80 14.40
C ALA A 113 12.39 0.19 13.15
N GLY A 114 12.13 -1.11 13.19
CA GLY A 114 11.42 -1.81 12.12
C GLY A 114 10.01 -1.26 11.89
N LYS A 115 9.29 -0.90 12.95
CA LYS A 115 7.97 -0.27 12.84
C LYS A 115 8.06 1.09 12.13
N THR A 116 9.04 1.89 12.50
CA THR A 116 9.27 3.19 11.87
C THR A 116 9.51 3.03 10.36
N VAL A 117 10.39 2.11 9.99
CA VAL A 117 10.72 1.83 8.59
C VAL A 117 9.52 1.30 7.82
N THR A 118 8.80 0.34 8.40
CA THR A 118 7.62 -0.27 7.77
C THR A 118 6.52 0.76 7.54
N ARG A 119 6.22 1.58 8.54
CA ARG A 119 5.22 2.66 8.41
C ARG A 119 5.60 3.63 7.30
N TRP A 120 6.88 3.98 7.23
CA TRP A 120 7.37 4.90 6.22
C TRP A 120 7.12 4.35 4.81
N PHE A 121 7.46 3.07 4.57
CA PHE A 121 7.22 2.45 3.27
C PHE A 121 5.73 2.36 2.93
N ALA A 122 4.90 1.98 3.89
CA ALA A 122 3.45 1.91 3.68
C ALA A 122 2.88 3.28 3.31
N GLU A 123 3.26 4.33 4.04
CA GLU A 123 2.82 5.70 3.77
C GLU A 123 3.33 6.18 2.41
N LYS A 124 4.57 5.85 2.06
CA LYS A 124 5.16 6.25 0.78
C LYS A 124 4.43 5.60 -0.39
N ILE A 125 4.09 4.33 -0.28
CA ILE A 125 3.34 3.61 -1.33
C ILE A 125 1.95 4.25 -1.50
N MET A 126 1.28 4.58 -0.39
CA MET A 126 -0.03 5.24 -0.43
C MET A 126 0.04 6.61 -1.09
N GLU A 127 1.09 7.38 -0.78
CA GLU A 127 1.34 8.68 -1.39
C GLU A 127 1.57 8.55 -2.90
N LEU A 128 2.35 7.56 -3.31
CA LEU A 128 2.61 7.27 -4.74
C LEU A 128 1.33 6.86 -5.46
N ASP A 129 0.48 6.06 -4.83
CA ASP A 129 -0.81 5.66 -5.40
C ASP A 129 -1.72 6.87 -5.62
N LYS A 130 -1.74 7.80 -4.68
CA LYS A 130 -2.51 9.04 -4.81
C LYS A 130 -1.98 9.88 -5.98
N LYS A 131 -0.65 10.02 -6.07
CA LYS A 131 -0.04 10.80 -7.15
C LYS A 131 -0.25 10.15 -8.53
N LEU A 132 -0.22 8.82 -8.59
CA LEU A 132 -0.54 8.08 -9.81
C LEU A 132 -1.97 8.35 -10.28
N SER A 133 -2.92 8.32 -9.36
CA SER A 133 -4.32 8.60 -9.66
C SER A 133 -4.50 10.02 -10.19
N GLU A 134 -3.87 11.01 -9.56
CA GLU A 134 -3.89 12.41 -10.00
C GLU A 134 -3.28 12.56 -11.41
N THR A 135 -2.15 11.89 -11.66
CA THR A 135 -1.46 11.97 -12.95
C THR A 135 -2.30 11.35 -14.06
N GLU A 136 -2.95 10.22 -13.80
CA GLU A 136 -3.85 9.58 -14.77
C GLU A 136 -5.05 10.47 -15.08
N GLY A 137 -5.58 11.17 -14.05
CA GLY A 137 -6.65 12.15 -14.24
C GLY A 137 -6.23 13.28 -15.16
N GLU A 138 -5.02 13.82 -14.98
CA GLU A 138 -4.47 14.86 -15.87
C GLU A 138 -4.31 14.35 -17.30
N LEU A 139 -3.80 13.13 -17.48
CA LEU A 139 -3.67 12.51 -18.80
C LEU A 139 -5.00 12.39 -19.50
N MET A 140 -6.04 11.97 -18.78
CA MET A 140 -7.40 11.86 -19.33
C MET A 140 -7.92 13.21 -19.78
N GLN A 141 -7.69 14.26 -18.99
CA GLN A 141 -8.10 15.62 -19.38
C GLN A 141 -7.38 16.08 -20.65
N LYS A 142 -6.10 15.81 -20.79
CA LYS A 142 -5.33 16.16 -22.00
C LYS A 142 -5.86 15.43 -23.23
N CYS A 143 -6.25 14.17 -23.08
CA CYS A 143 -6.84 13.40 -24.18
C CYS A 143 -8.16 13.98 -24.70
N ARG A 144 -8.89 14.70 -23.83
CA ARG A 144 -10.19 15.29 -24.18
C ARG A 144 -10.10 16.67 -24.82
N GLN A 145 -8.93 17.26 -24.86
CA GLN A 145 -8.72 18.59 -25.45
C GLN A 145 -8.61 18.59 -26.97
#